data_9fb005fa4427896f7db0a855edb869f8
#
_entry.id   9fb005fa4427896f7db0a855edb869f8
#
_cell.length_a   1.000
_cell.length_b   1.000
_cell.length_c   1.000
_cell.angle_alpha   90.00
_cell.angle_beta   90.00
_cell.angle_gamma   90.00
#
_symmetry.space_group_name_H-M   'P 1'
#
loop_
_entity.id
_entity.type
_entity.pdbx_description
1 polymer ?
#
loop_
_entity_poly.entity_id
_entity_poly.type
_entity_poly.pdbx_seq_one_letter_code
_entity_poly.pdbx_strand_id
1 'polypeptide(L)'
;MPLEPGAYRLGDGRERVAALRRVLIGRWPVATAHVRTFTDATGRSVSAHLGRRLEAEQRADHPVTEVSFADAIDFCAWAAEELGRPVRLARGDEWEAAARGAEGRVWPWGDTFDPERCNCVESGWGWTVPVGAHPEGAASGGAEQMAGNVWEWVGDPADQDGWRTVRGGSYLDTAWGVRCARALPADPQRPTATTGFRIVIEYEDTG
;
A
#
# COMPACT_ATOMS: atom_id res chain seq x y z
N MET A 1 -12.47 2.53 0.02
CA MET A 1 -12.94 1.95 -1.26
C MET A 1 -13.39 0.53 -1.01
N PRO A 2 -14.58 0.11 -1.42
CA PRO A 2 -14.98 -1.29 -1.28
C PRO A 2 -14.17 -2.16 -2.26
N LEU A 3 -13.56 -3.22 -1.75
CA LEU A 3 -13.15 -4.39 -2.52
C LEU A 3 -14.29 -5.38 -2.40
N GLU A 4 -14.99 -5.61 -3.50
CA GLU A 4 -16.19 -6.46 -3.51
C GLU A 4 -15.82 -7.94 -3.34
N PRO A 5 -16.69 -8.75 -2.72
CA PRO A 5 -16.46 -10.19 -2.62
C PRO A 5 -16.50 -10.82 -4.01
N GLY A 6 -15.60 -11.75 -4.25
CA GLY A 6 -15.57 -12.42 -5.56
C GLY A 6 -14.32 -13.24 -5.79
N ALA A 7 -14.23 -13.76 -7.01
CA ALA A 7 -13.09 -14.52 -7.49
C ALA A 7 -12.19 -13.59 -8.33
N TYR A 8 -10.94 -13.46 -7.92
CA TYR A 8 -9.95 -12.60 -8.57
C TYR A 8 -8.82 -13.42 -9.16
N ARG A 9 -8.37 -13.04 -10.36
CA ARG A 9 -7.18 -13.60 -10.99
C ARG A 9 -5.94 -12.89 -10.46
N LEU A 10 -5.09 -13.64 -9.77
CA LEU A 10 -3.88 -13.14 -9.13
C LEU A 10 -2.64 -13.85 -9.67
N GLY A 11 -1.49 -13.18 -9.57
CA GLY A 11 -0.21 -13.72 -9.99
C GLY A 11 0.27 -13.20 -11.35
N ASP A 12 1.54 -13.44 -11.64
CA ASP A 12 2.22 -13.09 -12.90
C ASP A 12 2.93 -14.34 -13.41
N GLY A 13 2.42 -14.93 -14.47
CA GLY A 13 2.96 -16.16 -15.08
C GLY A 13 2.58 -17.48 -14.36
N ARG A 14 2.07 -17.42 -13.13
CA ARG A 14 1.42 -18.51 -12.41
C ARG A 14 0.12 -18.01 -11.82
N GLU A 15 -0.85 -17.79 -12.69
CA GLU A 15 -2.16 -17.30 -12.30
C GLU A 15 -2.88 -18.28 -11.38
N ARG A 16 -3.49 -17.74 -10.36
CA ARG A 16 -4.41 -18.45 -9.43
C ARG A 16 -5.68 -17.64 -9.24
N VAL A 17 -6.73 -18.28 -8.84
CA VAL A 17 -7.99 -17.61 -8.45
C VAL A 17 -8.09 -17.60 -6.93
N ALA A 18 -8.26 -16.41 -6.35
CA ALA A 18 -8.53 -16.24 -4.94
C ALA A 18 -9.97 -15.75 -4.72
N ALA A 19 -10.69 -16.40 -3.81
CA ALA A 19 -11.98 -15.94 -3.34
C ALA A 19 -11.77 -14.97 -2.17
N LEU A 20 -12.16 -13.72 -2.34
CA LEU A 20 -12.01 -12.68 -1.33
C LEU A 20 -13.33 -12.30 -0.69
N ARG A 21 -13.28 -11.90 0.58
CA ARG A 21 -14.40 -11.30 1.30
C ARG A 21 -14.43 -9.80 1.05
N ARG A 22 -15.55 -9.18 1.31
CA ARG A 22 -15.70 -7.73 1.25
C ARG A 22 -14.84 -7.05 2.32
N VAL A 23 -14.06 -6.05 1.90
CA VAL A 23 -13.30 -5.17 2.79
C VAL A 23 -13.32 -3.74 2.23
N LEU A 24 -13.03 -2.77 3.08
CA LEU A 24 -12.72 -1.40 2.64
C LEU A 24 -11.22 -1.23 2.56
N ILE A 25 -10.67 -1.09 1.38
CA ILE A 25 -9.26 -0.76 1.20
C ILE A 25 -9.05 0.76 1.09
N GLY A 26 -7.99 1.29 1.65
CA GLY A 26 -7.63 2.70 1.54
C GLY A 26 -7.53 3.14 0.08
N ARG A 27 -8.12 4.29 -0.25
CA ARG A 27 -8.00 4.86 -1.61
C ARG A 27 -6.56 5.15 -1.96
N TRP A 28 -5.80 5.67 -1.00
CA TRP A 28 -4.39 6.03 -1.11
C TRP A 28 -3.53 5.28 -0.09
N PRO A 29 -2.21 5.23 -0.29
CA PRO A 29 -1.28 4.92 0.79
C PRO A 29 -1.48 5.87 1.98
N VAL A 30 -1.12 5.44 3.18
CA VAL A 30 -1.21 6.30 4.36
C VAL A 30 -0.25 7.48 4.20
N ALA A 31 -0.78 8.70 4.32
CA ALA A 31 0.01 9.92 4.20
C ALA A 31 0.77 10.24 5.51
N THR A 32 1.85 11.01 5.39
CA THR A 32 2.67 11.47 6.51
C THR A 32 1.83 12.19 7.59
N ALA A 33 0.83 12.98 7.18
CA ALA A 33 -0.08 13.66 8.11
C ALA A 33 -0.82 12.70 9.05
N HIS A 34 -1.29 11.57 8.54
CA HIS A 34 -2.00 10.58 9.35
C HIS A 34 -1.10 9.95 10.41
N VAL A 35 0.16 9.67 10.07
CA VAL A 35 1.11 9.10 11.02
C VAL A 35 1.52 10.12 12.07
N ARG A 36 1.62 11.41 11.71
CA ARG A 36 1.80 12.49 12.71
C ARG A 36 0.65 12.53 13.70
N THR A 37 -0.59 12.50 13.21
CA THR A 37 -1.77 12.43 14.10
C THR A 37 -1.68 11.25 15.06
N PHE A 38 -1.26 10.08 14.57
CA PHE A 38 -1.04 8.90 15.39
C PHE A 38 0.02 9.13 16.48
N THR A 39 1.18 9.67 16.11
CA THR A 39 2.27 9.91 17.07
C THR A 39 1.89 10.96 18.11
N ASP A 40 1.22 12.03 17.69
CA ASP A 40 0.77 13.12 18.57
C ASP A 40 -0.32 12.65 19.56
N ALA A 41 -1.26 11.84 19.08
CA ALA A 41 -2.37 11.32 19.88
C ALA A 41 -1.91 10.28 20.93
N THR A 42 -0.93 9.45 20.58
CA THR A 42 -0.55 8.32 21.42
C THR A 42 0.70 8.55 22.25
N GLY A 43 1.54 9.51 21.87
CA GLY A 43 2.89 9.66 22.43
C GLY A 43 3.78 8.44 22.25
N ARG A 44 3.39 7.49 21.38
CA ARG A 44 4.15 6.26 21.15
C ARG A 44 5.50 6.53 20.52
N SER A 45 6.50 5.84 21.02
CA SER A 45 7.80 5.79 20.34
C SER A 45 7.66 4.97 19.06
N VAL A 46 7.97 5.59 17.94
CA VAL A 46 8.10 4.94 16.64
C VAL A 46 9.55 4.54 16.41
N SER A 47 9.81 3.73 15.38
CA SER A 47 11.18 3.38 15.00
C SER A 47 12.03 4.65 14.78
N ALA A 48 13.33 4.57 15.06
CA ALA A 48 14.24 5.72 14.91
C ALA A 48 14.29 6.24 13.46
N HIS A 49 14.02 5.39 12.47
CA HIS A 49 13.92 5.79 11.07
C HIS A 49 12.69 6.66 10.84
N LEU A 50 11.53 6.19 11.25
CA LEU A 50 10.26 6.91 11.12
C LEU A 50 10.29 8.23 11.91
N GLY A 51 10.82 8.23 13.14
CA GLY A 51 10.95 9.46 13.94
C GLY A 51 11.73 10.55 13.22
N ARG A 52 12.94 10.24 12.73
CA ARG A 52 13.74 11.18 11.93
C ARG A 52 13.02 11.63 10.66
N ARG A 53 12.29 10.71 10.01
CA ARG A 53 11.52 11.02 8.81
C ARG A 53 10.40 12.00 9.09
N LEU A 54 9.64 11.80 10.15
CA LEU A 54 8.55 12.70 10.56
C LEU A 54 9.07 14.10 10.93
N GLU A 55 10.24 14.20 11.57
CA GLU A 55 10.88 15.48 11.87
C GLU A 55 11.32 16.24 10.61
N ALA A 56 11.91 15.54 9.65
CA ALA A 56 12.48 16.12 8.44
C ALA A 56 11.42 16.41 7.35
N GLU A 57 10.37 15.62 7.28
CA GLU A 57 9.39 15.69 6.18
C GLU A 57 8.35 16.78 6.42
N GLN A 58 8.30 17.73 5.52
CA GLN A 58 7.32 18.82 5.56
C GLN A 58 6.11 18.58 4.64
N ARG A 59 6.17 17.56 3.77
CA ARG A 59 5.12 17.22 2.81
C ARG A 59 4.09 16.29 3.45
N ALA A 60 3.14 16.90 4.14
CA ALA A 60 2.12 16.20 4.93
C ALA A 60 1.22 15.28 4.11
N ASP A 61 1.02 15.61 2.83
CA ASP A 61 0.19 14.90 1.85
C ASP A 61 0.92 13.83 1.04
N HIS A 62 2.23 13.65 1.23
CA HIS A 62 2.96 12.55 0.62
C HIS A 62 2.78 11.24 1.41
N PRO A 63 2.89 10.07 0.76
CA PRO A 63 2.93 8.80 1.48
C PRO A 63 4.01 8.82 2.56
N VAL A 64 3.70 8.28 3.73
CA VAL A 64 4.72 8.04 4.74
C VAL A 64 5.73 7.03 4.20
N THR A 65 7.00 7.27 4.45
CA THR A 65 8.11 6.36 4.10
C THR A 65 9.03 6.12 5.29
N GLU A 66 9.98 5.22 5.16
CA GLU A 66 10.88 4.79 6.25
C GLU A 66 10.11 4.22 7.45
N VAL A 67 8.93 3.68 7.21
CA VAL A 67 8.06 3.03 8.20
C VAL A 67 8.37 1.54 8.27
N SER A 68 8.70 1.04 9.47
CA SER A 68 8.89 -0.39 9.69
C SER A 68 7.55 -1.15 9.63
N PHE A 69 7.62 -2.47 9.46
CA PHE A 69 6.41 -3.29 9.51
C PHE A 69 5.69 -3.15 10.86
N ALA A 70 6.46 -3.07 11.97
CA ALA A 70 5.91 -2.89 13.30
C ALA A 70 5.21 -1.52 13.46
N ASP A 71 5.83 -0.43 12.96
CA ASP A 71 5.19 0.90 12.99
C ASP A 71 3.85 0.90 12.24
N ALA A 72 3.78 0.20 11.09
CA ALA A 72 2.56 0.09 10.31
C ALA A 72 1.46 -0.72 11.04
N ILE A 73 1.82 -1.77 11.77
CA ILE A 73 0.89 -2.55 12.61
C ILE A 73 0.40 -1.71 13.78
N ASP A 74 1.28 -0.97 14.45
CA ASP A 74 0.91 -0.08 15.57
C ASP A 74 -0.04 1.03 15.13
N PHE A 75 0.20 1.60 13.95
CA PHE A 75 -0.74 2.55 13.34
C PHE A 75 -2.11 1.92 13.09
N CYS A 76 -2.16 0.69 12.55
CA CYS A 76 -3.42 -0.01 12.31
C CYS A 76 -4.17 -0.28 13.61
N ALA A 77 -3.48 -0.64 14.71
CA ALA A 77 -4.09 -0.87 16.01
C ALA A 77 -4.72 0.42 16.56
N TRP A 78 -3.98 1.53 16.52
CA TRP A 78 -4.51 2.85 16.89
C TRP A 78 -5.73 3.24 16.04
N ALA A 79 -5.62 3.11 14.72
CA ALA A 79 -6.72 3.45 13.83
C ALA A 79 -7.97 2.59 14.07
N ALA A 80 -7.80 1.33 14.51
CA ALA A 80 -8.91 0.46 14.91
C ALA A 80 -9.62 0.98 16.17
N GLU A 81 -8.87 1.45 17.16
CA GLU A 81 -9.41 2.08 18.38
C GLU A 81 -10.18 3.36 18.03
N GLU A 82 -9.60 4.25 17.23
CA GLU A 82 -10.23 5.51 16.82
C GLU A 82 -11.52 5.32 16.01
N LEU A 83 -11.54 4.32 15.13
CA LEU A 83 -12.69 4.06 14.25
C LEU A 83 -13.73 3.11 14.86
N GLY A 84 -13.41 2.46 15.99
CA GLY A 84 -14.26 1.45 16.58
C GLY A 84 -14.51 0.25 15.66
N ARG A 85 -13.58 -0.05 14.75
CA ARG A 85 -13.69 -1.10 13.72
C ARG A 85 -12.33 -1.77 13.49
N PRO A 86 -12.30 -3.06 13.15
CA PRO A 86 -11.04 -3.74 12.85
C PRO A 86 -10.32 -3.08 11.66
N VAL A 87 -9.09 -2.62 11.90
CA VAL A 87 -8.18 -2.05 10.88
C VAL A 87 -6.90 -2.86 10.86
N ARG A 88 -6.40 -3.14 9.68
CA ARG A 88 -5.17 -3.89 9.46
C ARG A 88 -4.50 -3.49 8.14
N LEU A 89 -3.30 -4.00 7.89
CA LEU A 89 -2.71 -3.97 6.57
C LEU A 89 -3.54 -4.82 5.59
N ALA A 90 -3.56 -4.43 4.32
CA ALA A 90 -4.11 -5.28 3.27
C ALA A 90 -3.33 -6.60 3.20
N ARG A 91 -3.99 -7.73 2.99
CA ARG A 91 -3.31 -8.97 2.59
C ARG A 91 -2.84 -8.84 1.16
N GLY A 92 -1.80 -9.57 0.79
CA GLY A 92 -1.25 -9.53 -0.56
C GLY A 92 -2.29 -9.80 -1.65
N ASP A 93 -3.20 -10.74 -1.39
CA ASP A 93 -4.30 -11.05 -2.31
C ASP A 93 -5.32 -9.92 -2.43
N GLU A 94 -5.67 -9.28 -1.33
CA GLU A 94 -6.59 -8.13 -1.30
C GLU A 94 -5.97 -6.93 -2.01
N TRP A 95 -4.68 -6.69 -1.74
CA TRP A 95 -3.93 -5.63 -2.38
C TRP A 95 -3.87 -5.84 -3.90
N GLU A 96 -3.47 -7.04 -4.34
CA GLU A 96 -3.35 -7.36 -5.75
C GLU A 96 -4.71 -7.33 -6.46
N ALA A 97 -5.77 -7.87 -5.84
CA ALA A 97 -7.12 -7.83 -6.39
C ALA A 97 -7.64 -6.38 -6.54
N ALA A 98 -7.36 -5.51 -5.56
CA ALA A 98 -7.73 -4.11 -5.62
C ALA A 98 -6.99 -3.37 -6.76
N ALA A 99 -5.73 -3.73 -7.01
CA ALA A 99 -4.92 -3.14 -8.06
C ALA A 99 -5.32 -3.62 -9.46
N ARG A 100 -5.52 -4.93 -9.64
CA ARG A 100 -5.77 -5.57 -10.96
C ARG A 100 -7.23 -5.54 -11.40
N GLY A 101 -8.15 -5.39 -10.44
CA GLY A 101 -9.57 -5.62 -10.69
C GLY A 101 -9.88 -7.09 -11.00
N ALA A 102 -11.13 -7.38 -11.30
CA ALA A 102 -11.61 -8.73 -11.66
C ALA A 102 -11.03 -9.22 -12.99
N GLU A 103 -10.66 -8.31 -13.87
CA GLU A 103 -10.08 -8.57 -15.19
C GLU A 103 -8.66 -9.09 -15.14
N GLY A 104 -7.94 -8.89 -14.02
CA GLY A 104 -6.57 -9.33 -13.84
C GLY A 104 -5.55 -8.52 -14.62
N ARG A 105 -5.75 -7.19 -14.69
CA ARG A 105 -4.92 -6.23 -15.44
C ARG A 105 -3.46 -6.25 -15.02
N VAL A 106 -2.58 -5.87 -15.95
CA VAL A 106 -1.13 -5.78 -15.70
C VAL A 106 -0.82 -4.56 -14.82
N TRP A 107 -1.37 -3.40 -15.15
CA TRP A 107 -1.35 -2.16 -14.35
C TRP A 107 -2.77 -1.80 -13.92
N PRO A 108 -2.96 -0.94 -12.92
CA PRO A 108 -4.30 -0.63 -12.40
C PRO A 108 -5.29 -0.15 -13.47
N TRP A 109 -4.80 0.55 -14.48
CA TRP A 109 -5.59 1.14 -15.58
C TRP A 109 -5.72 0.26 -16.82
N GLY A 110 -5.02 -0.88 -16.91
CA GLY A 110 -5.08 -1.79 -18.07
C GLY A 110 -3.78 -2.51 -18.35
N ASP A 111 -3.62 -2.98 -19.61
CA ASP A 111 -2.50 -3.83 -20.03
C ASP A 111 -1.45 -3.08 -20.88
N THR A 112 -1.66 -1.78 -21.10
CA THR A 112 -0.68 -0.90 -21.75
C THR A 112 -0.09 0.05 -20.74
N PHE A 113 1.25 0.09 -20.64
CA PHE A 113 1.94 0.99 -19.73
C PHE A 113 1.82 2.44 -20.18
N ASP A 114 1.61 3.33 -19.21
CA ASP A 114 1.55 4.78 -19.40
C ASP A 114 2.26 5.46 -18.20
N PRO A 115 3.43 6.09 -18.41
CA PRO A 115 4.19 6.74 -17.35
C PRO A 115 3.50 7.97 -16.74
N GLU A 116 2.50 8.56 -17.43
CA GLU A 116 1.76 9.71 -16.90
C GLU A 116 0.76 9.31 -15.81
N ARG A 117 0.45 8.01 -15.70
CA ARG A 117 -0.52 7.46 -14.77
C ARG A 117 0.07 6.99 -13.44
N CYS A 118 1.38 7.05 -13.27
CA CYS A 118 2.04 6.62 -12.04
C CYS A 118 3.33 7.38 -11.78
N ASN A 119 3.85 7.26 -10.56
CA ASN A 119 5.16 7.77 -10.21
C ASN A 119 6.18 6.62 -10.20
N CYS A 120 7.00 6.54 -11.23
CA CYS A 120 8.03 5.51 -11.45
C CYS A 120 9.26 6.14 -12.13
N VAL A 121 10.26 5.35 -12.48
CA VAL A 121 11.48 5.85 -13.15
C VAL A 121 11.13 6.60 -14.44
N GLU A 122 10.22 6.04 -15.27
CA GLU A 122 9.88 6.61 -16.58
C GLU A 122 9.10 7.94 -16.47
N SER A 123 8.39 8.19 -15.36
CA SER A 123 7.71 9.47 -15.13
C SER A 123 8.65 10.60 -14.67
N GLY A 124 9.87 10.27 -14.23
CA GLY A 124 10.96 11.24 -14.01
C GLY A 124 10.86 12.13 -12.77
N TRP A 125 9.93 11.86 -11.83
CA TRP A 125 9.78 12.67 -10.62
C TRP A 125 10.94 12.50 -9.63
N GLY A 126 11.57 11.30 -9.57
CA GLY A 126 12.73 11.01 -8.74
C GLY A 126 12.52 11.05 -7.23
N TRP A 127 11.29 11.26 -6.78
CA TRP A 127 10.86 11.29 -5.38
C TRP A 127 9.37 10.96 -5.24
N THR A 128 8.88 10.79 -4.00
CA THR A 128 7.44 10.61 -3.79
C THR A 128 6.63 11.84 -4.27
N VAL A 129 5.41 11.60 -4.73
CA VAL A 129 4.43 12.66 -5.06
C VAL A 129 3.27 12.62 -4.06
N PRO A 130 2.47 13.68 -3.91
CA PRO A 130 1.29 13.71 -3.06
C PRO A 130 0.34 12.55 -3.34
N VAL A 131 -0.34 12.05 -2.31
CA VAL A 131 -1.43 11.10 -2.51
C VAL A 131 -2.51 11.74 -3.39
N GLY A 132 -3.01 11.01 -4.39
CA GLY A 132 -3.96 11.54 -5.36
C GLY A 132 -3.36 12.31 -6.54
N ALA A 133 -2.03 12.38 -6.69
CA ALA A 133 -1.38 13.08 -7.80
C ALA A 133 -1.64 12.46 -9.19
N HIS A 134 -1.99 11.17 -9.26
CA HIS A 134 -2.23 10.45 -10.51
C HIS A 134 -3.63 9.81 -10.53
N PRO A 135 -4.72 10.59 -10.57
CA PRO A 135 -6.09 10.04 -10.53
C PRO A 135 -6.42 9.16 -11.74
N GLU A 136 -5.82 9.43 -12.92
CA GLU A 136 -5.98 8.63 -14.13
C GLU A 136 -5.28 7.25 -14.03
N GLY A 137 -4.43 7.06 -13.03
CA GLY A 137 -3.79 5.78 -12.70
C GLY A 137 -4.59 4.94 -11.72
N ALA A 138 -5.82 5.32 -11.39
CA ALA A 138 -6.66 4.57 -10.48
C ALA A 138 -7.03 3.18 -11.02
N ALA A 139 -7.09 2.21 -10.12
CA ALA A 139 -7.68 0.91 -10.41
C ALA A 139 -9.19 1.02 -10.66
N SER A 140 -9.80 0.00 -11.26
CA SER A 140 -11.25 0.00 -11.57
C SER A 140 -12.15 0.19 -10.34
N GLY A 141 -11.70 -0.26 -9.17
CA GLY A 141 -12.35 -0.02 -7.88
C GLY A 141 -12.10 1.37 -7.28
N GLY A 142 -11.29 2.22 -7.94
CA GLY A 142 -10.96 3.58 -7.53
C GLY A 142 -9.80 3.68 -6.51
N ALA A 143 -9.08 2.60 -6.23
CA ALA A 143 -7.83 2.68 -5.48
C ALA A 143 -6.74 3.31 -6.35
N GLU A 144 -6.06 4.30 -5.81
CA GLU A 144 -5.02 5.07 -6.50
C GLU A 144 -3.63 4.71 -6.01
N GLN A 145 -2.62 5.01 -6.85
CA GLN A 145 -1.21 4.77 -6.56
C GLN A 145 -0.92 3.31 -6.20
N MET A 146 -1.64 2.38 -6.85
CA MET A 146 -1.37 0.94 -6.77
C MET A 146 -0.23 0.51 -7.71
N ALA A 147 0.42 1.47 -8.38
CA ALA A 147 1.59 1.30 -9.23
C ALA A 147 2.55 2.46 -8.99
N GLY A 148 3.73 2.19 -8.46
CA GLY A 148 4.77 3.19 -8.17
C GLY A 148 4.50 4.03 -6.92
N ASN A 149 5.15 5.15 -6.81
CA ASN A 149 5.25 6.05 -5.68
C ASN A 149 5.99 5.41 -4.49
N VAL A 150 5.36 4.47 -3.77
CA VAL A 150 6.01 3.73 -2.69
C VAL A 150 5.62 2.25 -2.72
N TRP A 151 6.55 1.36 -2.39
CA TRP A 151 6.25 0.00 -1.99
C TRP A 151 5.36 0.01 -0.75
N GLU A 152 4.42 -0.91 -0.67
CA GLU A 152 3.47 -0.99 0.43
C GLU A 152 3.59 -2.32 1.17
N TRP A 153 3.77 -2.26 2.50
CA TRP A 153 3.70 -3.43 3.37
C TRP A 153 2.34 -4.11 3.24
N VAL A 154 2.34 -5.44 3.12
CA VAL A 154 1.13 -6.25 3.21
C VAL A 154 1.17 -7.15 4.44
N GLY A 155 -0.03 -7.46 4.98
CA GLY A 155 -0.21 -8.12 6.26
C GLY A 155 -0.10 -9.64 6.23
N ASP A 156 0.48 -10.23 5.16
CA ASP A 156 0.71 -11.66 5.08
C ASP A 156 1.72 -12.14 6.13
N PRO A 157 1.67 -13.42 6.55
CA PRO A 157 2.67 -13.99 7.43
C PRO A 157 4.08 -13.79 6.88
N ALA A 158 5.06 -13.69 7.78
CA ALA A 158 6.46 -13.72 7.39
C ALA A 158 6.80 -15.06 6.71
N ASP A 159 7.77 -15.02 5.82
CA ASP A 159 8.38 -16.25 5.33
C ASP A 159 9.21 -16.94 6.41
N GLN A 160 9.81 -18.09 6.06
CA GLN A 160 10.63 -18.87 6.99
C GLN A 160 11.86 -18.12 7.55
N ASP A 161 12.31 -17.07 6.87
CA ASP A 161 13.45 -16.25 7.26
C ASP A 161 13.02 -14.97 8.00
N GLY A 162 11.72 -14.78 8.23
CA GLY A 162 11.13 -13.63 8.91
C GLY A 162 10.90 -12.41 8.01
N TRP A 163 11.12 -12.52 6.71
CA TRP A 163 10.87 -11.44 5.76
C TRP A 163 9.37 -11.22 5.55
N ARG A 164 9.02 -9.99 5.27
CA ARG A 164 7.65 -9.57 4.94
C ARG A 164 7.55 -9.22 3.45
N THR A 165 6.35 -9.16 2.95
CA THR A 165 6.10 -8.82 1.55
C THR A 165 5.74 -7.35 1.40
N VAL A 166 6.27 -6.72 0.34
CA VAL A 166 5.86 -5.40 -0.16
C VAL A 166 5.36 -5.50 -1.60
N ARG A 167 4.43 -4.63 -2.00
CA ARG A 167 3.80 -4.59 -3.31
C ARG A 167 3.76 -3.18 -3.90
N GLY A 168 3.54 -3.07 -5.20
CA GLY A 168 3.22 -1.84 -5.93
C GLY A 168 4.39 -1.18 -6.64
N GLY A 169 5.62 -1.45 -6.26
CA GLY A 169 6.77 -0.68 -6.77
C GLY A 169 6.86 0.71 -6.15
N SER A 170 7.87 1.46 -6.53
CA SER A 170 8.13 2.80 -6.05
C SER A 170 8.54 3.74 -7.19
N TYR A 171 8.80 5.00 -6.87
CA TYR A 171 9.33 5.98 -7.82
C TYR A 171 10.75 5.62 -8.36
N LEU A 172 11.41 4.62 -7.80
CA LEU A 172 12.71 4.10 -8.26
C LEU A 172 12.58 2.84 -9.12
N ASP A 173 11.36 2.34 -9.33
CA ASP A 173 11.14 1.13 -10.12
C ASP A 173 10.67 1.48 -11.54
N THR A 174 11.03 0.64 -12.51
CA THR A 174 10.59 0.77 -13.90
C THR A 174 9.17 0.24 -14.10
N ALA A 175 8.60 0.44 -15.28
CA ALA A 175 7.31 -0.11 -15.72
C ALA A 175 7.11 -1.58 -15.31
N TRP A 176 8.15 -2.40 -15.41
CA TRP A 176 8.08 -3.80 -15.02
C TRP A 176 7.96 -3.98 -13.51
N GLY A 177 8.64 -3.14 -12.72
CA GLY A 177 8.65 -3.19 -11.24
C GLY A 177 7.34 -2.72 -10.62
N VAL A 178 6.58 -1.84 -11.32
CA VAL A 178 5.31 -1.28 -10.82
C VAL A 178 4.06 -2.04 -11.29
N ARG A 179 4.22 -3.26 -11.83
CA ARG A 179 3.07 -4.10 -12.20
C ARG A 179 2.31 -4.57 -10.97
N CYS A 180 0.99 -4.67 -11.05
CA CYS A 180 0.11 -5.04 -9.94
C CYS A 180 0.48 -6.37 -9.26
N ALA A 181 0.89 -7.38 -10.04
CA ALA A 181 1.26 -8.68 -9.51
C ALA A 181 2.67 -8.72 -8.88
N ARG A 182 3.44 -7.63 -9.00
CA ARG A 182 4.80 -7.58 -8.45
C ARG A 182 4.78 -7.57 -6.93
N ALA A 183 5.58 -8.46 -6.35
CA ALA A 183 5.80 -8.55 -4.92
C ALA A 183 7.28 -8.81 -4.65
N LEU A 184 7.81 -8.25 -3.57
CA LEU A 184 9.18 -8.46 -3.13
C LEU A 184 9.22 -8.81 -1.64
N PRO A 185 10.15 -9.68 -1.22
CA PRO A 185 10.48 -9.82 0.19
C PRO A 185 11.22 -8.57 0.68
N ALA A 186 10.93 -8.12 1.90
CA ALA A 186 11.57 -6.99 2.54
C ALA A 186 11.82 -7.28 4.02
N ASP A 187 12.96 -6.81 4.53
CA ASP A 187 13.30 -6.92 5.95
C ASP A 187 12.38 -6.00 6.77
N PRO A 188 11.54 -6.53 7.67
CA PRO A 188 10.59 -5.74 8.44
C PRO A 188 11.22 -4.71 9.36
N GLN A 189 12.51 -4.87 9.67
CA GLN A 189 13.27 -3.99 10.57
C GLN A 189 14.12 -2.94 9.82
N ARG A 190 14.20 -3.04 8.48
CA ARG A 190 14.97 -2.12 7.63
C ARG A 190 14.09 -1.39 6.63
N PRO A 191 13.26 -0.45 7.11
CA PRO A 191 12.44 0.34 6.22
C PRO A 191 13.31 1.21 5.31
N THR A 192 12.82 1.46 4.10
CA THR A 192 13.54 2.27 3.10
C THR A 192 12.77 3.56 2.80
N ALA A 193 13.44 4.51 2.16
CA ALA A 193 12.83 5.76 1.69
C ALA A 193 11.70 5.53 0.64
N THR A 194 11.52 4.30 0.21
CA THR A 194 10.50 3.92 -0.78
C THR A 194 9.42 2.99 -0.21
N THR A 195 9.40 2.74 1.12
CA THR A 195 8.47 1.78 1.71
C THR A 195 7.48 2.49 2.64
N GLY A 196 6.20 2.40 2.30
CA GLY A 196 5.04 2.86 3.05
C GLY A 196 4.05 1.72 3.29
N PHE A 197 2.77 2.05 3.44
CA PHE A 197 1.71 1.06 3.64
C PHE A 197 0.33 1.62 3.33
N ARG A 198 -0.64 0.70 3.21
CA ARG A 198 -2.07 0.98 3.01
C ARG A 198 -2.88 0.15 3.99
N ILE A 199 -3.99 0.71 4.48
CA ILE A 199 -4.86 0.03 5.44
C ILE A 199 -6.08 -0.58 4.77
N VAL A 200 -6.63 -1.59 5.46
CA VAL A 200 -7.93 -2.19 5.20
C VAL A 200 -8.78 -2.08 6.47
N ILE A 201 -10.05 -1.73 6.30
CA ILE A 201 -11.07 -1.80 7.34
C ILE A 201 -11.96 -2.99 7.03
N GLU A 202 -12.13 -3.89 7.98
CA GLU A 202 -13.01 -5.04 7.80
C GLU A 202 -14.48 -4.64 7.84
N TYR A 203 -15.29 -5.29 7.01
CA TYR A 203 -16.74 -5.20 7.14
C TYR A 203 -17.19 -6.03 8.35
N GLU A 204 -17.99 -5.43 9.20
CA GLU A 204 -18.80 -6.21 10.13
C GLU A 204 -19.92 -6.83 9.30
N ASP A 205 -19.94 -8.15 9.21
CA ASP A 205 -21.11 -8.85 8.72
C ASP A 205 -22.22 -8.61 9.77
N THR A 206 -23.04 -7.57 9.54
CA THR A 206 -24.32 -7.47 10.24
C THR A 206 -25.17 -8.62 9.72
N GLY A 207 -25.17 -9.74 10.49
CA GLY A 207 -25.96 -10.95 10.26
C GLY A 207 -27.46 -10.68 10.15
#